data_dfa213c7633a99d4d8b6c26be5afa3ac
#
_entry.id   dfa213c7633a99d4d8b6c26be5afa3ac
#
_cell.length_a   1.000
_cell.length_b   1.000
_cell.length_c   1.000
_cell.angle_alpha   90.00
_cell.angle_beta   90.00
_cell.angle_gamma   90.00
#
_symmetry.space_group_name_H-M   'P 1'
#
loop_
_entity.id
_entity.type
_entity.pdbx_description
1 polymer ?
#
loop_
_entity_poly.entity_id
_entity_poly.type
_entity_poly.pdbx_seq_one_letter_code
_entity_poly.pdbx_strand_id
1 'polypeptide(L)'
;MHLLKIDESGALYDSDEAVDLGQPAGDIVILTSADTEVSLLARAAADSNIWKDQIRIANYLSLTHPYSVDLYVENTARHAKIVIIRLLGGVSYWSYGVQQLRALAETGKVMVVFLSGDGKADPELTYLSSVDAATSLALSAYLDAGGIDNAHGFLGKIADLLNGSDRAPPVRPLMRAGLYWPGLVDVDFDQIRRQWHDGAPVAALVFYRALMQAGDVAPIDSLINVLRAKGMNPLPLFGASLKETETAAIIADFLVKADVDVILNMTSFAVSDPSKMAGATNDDDQNTMRSVGPFGAVDAPVFQLVLASNQTADWQASTAGLTARDLAMNV
;
A
#
# COMPACT_ATOMS: atom_id res chain seq x y z
N MET A 1 12.51 10.96 4.24
CA MET A 1 11.69 10.64 5.43
C MET A 1 12.37 9.46 6.09
N HIS A 2 12.97 9.62 7.27
CA HIS A 2 13.57 8.50 7.99
C HIS A 2 12.44 7.64 8.54
N LEU A 3 12.25 6.44 8.00
CA LEU A 3 11.37 5.43 8.57
C LEU A 3 12.07 4.86 9.81
N LEU A 4 11.83 5.47 10.95
CA LEU A 4 12.17 4.86 12.24
C LEU A 4 11.21 3.69 12.46
N LYS A 5 11.72 2.48 12.55
CA LYS A 5 10.94 1.33 12.96
C LYS A 5 10.67 1.48 14.45
N ILE A 6 9.43 1.77 14.81
CA ILE A 6 8.96 1.81 16.20
C ILE A 6 8.20 0.49 16.39
N ASP A 7 8.58 -0.30 17.39
CA ASP A 7 7.82 -1.49 17.76
C ASP A 7 6.50 -1.11 18.46
N GLU A 8 5.66 -2.12 18.70
CA GLU A 8 4.36 -1.92 19.37
C GLU A 8 4.48 -1.36 20.78
N SER A 9 5.65 -1.44 21.40
CA SER A 9 5.96 -0.86 22.73
C SER A 9 6.46 0.58 22.66
N GLY A 10 6.70 1.14 21.48
CA GLY A 10 7.26 2.48 21.27
C GLY A 10 8.78 2.55 21.46
N ALA A 11 9.46 1.44 21.60
CA ALA A 11 10.91 1.39 21.68
C ALA A 11 11.54 1.56 20.29
N LEU A 12 12.61 2.37 20.21
CA LEU A 12 13.48 2.41 19.05
C LEU A 12 14.23 1.07 19.00
N TYR A 13 14.16 0.37 17.89
CA TYR A 13 15.00 -0.80 17.68
C TYR A 13 16.46 -0.37 17.81
N ASP A 14 17.15 -0.90 18.81
CA ASP A 14 18.58 -0.76 18.92
C ASP A 14 19.22 -1.58 17.81
N SER A 15 19.85 -0.89 16.84
CA SER A 15 20.49 -1.51 15.69
C SER A 15 21.72 -2.38 16.08
N ASP A 16 22.10 -2.37 17.35
CA ASP A 16 23.27 -3.09 17.85
C ASP A 16 22.99 -4.57 18.19
N GLU A 17 21.72 -4.99 18.24
CA GLU A 17 21.38 -6.39 18.53
C GLU A 17 21.03 -7.17 17.26
N ALA A 18 21.74 -8.30 17.06
CA ALA A 18 21.47 -9.18 15.93
C ALA A 18 20.17 -9.96 16.11
N VAL A 19 19.35 -9.99 15.07
CA VAL A 19 18.06 -10.68 15.03
C VAL A 19 18.16 -11.86 14.06
N ASP A 20 17.76 -13.05 14.48
CA ASP A 20 17.45 -14.17 13.60
C ASP A 20 15.93 -14.19 13.36
N LEU A 21 15.51 -14.06 12.10
CA LEU A 21 14.09 -14.11 11.74
C LEU A 21 13.50 -15.53 11.86
N GLY A 22 14.32 -16.55 12.02
CA GLY A 22 13.88 -17.94 12.19
C GLY A 22 13.06 -18.48 11.02
N GLN A 23 13.15 -17.87 9.84
CA GLN A 23 12.43 -18.33 8.66
C GLN A 23 13.12 -19.58 8.08
N PRO A 24 12.39 -20.69 7.90
CA PRO A 24 12.95 -21.89 7.27
C PRO A 24 13.23 -21.62 5.79
N ALA A 25 14.01 -22.50 5.14
CA ALA A 25 14.23 -22.47 3.72
C ALA A 25 12.93 -22.43 2.89
N GLY A 26 12.95 -21.77 1.75
CA GLY A 26 11.84 -21.70 0.80
C GLY A 26 12.38 -21.44 -0.62
N ASP A 27 11.61 -21.82 -1.64
CA ASP A 27 12.01 -21.67 -3.03
C ASP A 27 12.09 -20.21 -3.49
N ILE A 28 11.26 -19.35 -2.90
CA ILE A 28 11.13 -17.93 -3.24
C ILE A 28 11.32 -17.10 -1.97
N VAL A 29 12.23 -16.14 -2.01
CA VAL A 29 12.45 -15.18 -0.93
C VAL A 29 12.16 -13.78 -1.47
N ILE A 30 11.35 -13.01 -0.75
CA ILE A 30 11.01 -11.64 -1.11
C ILE A 30 11.34 -10.73 0.08
N LEU A 31 12.19 -9.74 -0.15
CA LEU A 31 12.62 -8.75 0.83
C LEU A 31 12.15 -7.37 0.40
N THR A 32 11.48 -6.65 1.28
CA THR A 32 11.05 -5.27 1.07
C THR A 32 11.14 -4.47 2.37
N SER A 33 11.17 -3.14 2.30
CA SER A 33 11.08 -2.28 3.48
C SER A 33 9.64 -1.86 3.84
N ALA A 34 8.67 -2.19 2.99
CA ALA A 34 7.30 -1.78 3.15
C ALA A 34 6.44 -2.88 3.78
N ASP A 35 6.00 -2.69 5.03
CA ASP A 35 5.14 -3.66 5.73
C ASP A 35 3.82 -3.88 5.00
N THR A 36 3.32 -2.87 4.28
CA THR A 36 2.14 -2.98 3.42
C THR A 36 2.35 -3.96 2.27
N GLU A 37 3.55 -4.01 1.66
CA GLU A 37 3.89 -5.00 0.63
C GLU A 37 4.07 -6.39 1.24
N VAL A 38 4.70 -6.49 2.43
CA VAL A 38 4.80 -7.77 3.16
C VAL A 38 3.40 -8.35 3.37
N SER A 39 2.47 -7.54 3.89
CA SER A 39 1.09 -7.96 4.14
C SER A 39 0.32 -8.33 2.87
N LEU A 40 0.46 -7.52 1.81
CA LEU A 40 -0.17 -7.75 0.52
C LEU A 40 0.29 -9.05 -0.14
N LEU A 41 1.62 -9.24 -0.20
CA LEU A 41 2.21 -10.43 -0.81
C LEU A 41 1.94 -11.70 0.01
N ALA A 42 1.92 -11.59 1.35
CA ALA A 42 1.56 -12.70 2.23
C ALA A 42 0.10 -13.13 2.00
N ARG A 43 -0.82 -12.17 1.83
CA ARG A 43 -2.22 -12.45 1.50
C ARG A 43 -2.34 -13.12 0.14
N ALA A 44 -1.70 -12.56 -0.90
CA ALA A 44 -1.71 -13.14 -2.24
C ALA A 44 -1.13 -14.57 -2.26
N ALA A 45 -0.09 -14.83 -1.47
CA ALA A 45 0.47 -16.16 -1.32
C ALA A 45 -0.48 -17.13 -0.60
N ALA A 46 -1.23 -16.65 0.40
CA ALA A 46 -2.19 -17.46 1.15
C ALA A 46 -3.44 -17.84 0.34
N ASP A 47 -3.86 -16.99 -0.60
CA ASP A 47 -4.99 -17.25 -1.50
C ASP A 47 -4.74 -18.44 -2.45
N SER A 48 -3.50 -18.86 -2.59
CA SER A 48 -3.08 -19.95 -3.48
C SER A 48 -2.38 -21.08 -2.70
N ASN A 49 -2.90 -22.29 -2.78
CA ASN A 49 -2.25 -23.47 -2.19
C ASN A 49 -0.88 -23.78 -2.83
N ILE A 50 -0.57 -23.20 -3.99
CA ILE A 50 0.69 -23.45 -4.72
C ILE A 50 1.89 -22.82 -3.98
N TRP A 51 1.67 -21.70 -3.28
CA TRP A 51 2.73 -20.91 -2.67
C TRP A 51 2.96 -21.22 -1.20
N LYS A 52 2.06 -21.97 -0.59
CA LYS A 52 2.08 -22.31 0.83
C LYS A 52 3.40 -22.86 1.23
N ASP A 53 4.23 -22.84 1.84
CA ASP A 53 5.53 -23.42 2.19
C ASP A 53 6.69 -23.10 1.24
N GLN A 54 6.44 -22.42 0.10
CA GLN A 54 7.47 -22.10 -0.87
C GLN A 54 7.99 -20.66 -0.77
N ILE A 55 7.19 -19.73 -0.26
CA ILE A 55 7.52 -18.30 -0.19
C ILE A 55 7.95 -17.90 1.22
N ARG A 56 9.01 -17.08 1.30
CA ARG A 56 9.43 -16.35 2.49
C ARG A 56 9.41 -14.87 2.18
N ILE A 57 8.70 -14.10 3.01
CA ILE A 57 8.57 -12.66 2.84
C ILE A 57 9.04 -12.01 4.14
N ALA A 58 9.93 -11.02 4.05
CA ALA A 58 10.43 -10.33 5.22
C ALA A 58 10.70 -8.85 4.94
N ASN A 59 10.63 -8.05 6.00
CA ASN A 59 11.11 -6.69 5.97
C ASN A 59 12.63 -6.68 6.22
N TYR A 60 13.43 -6.28 5.21
CA TYR A 60 14.88 -6.27 5.32
C TYR A 60 15.41 -5.24 6.33
N LEU A 61 14.58 -4.27 6.76
CA LEU A 61 14.95 -3.37 7.87
C LEU A 61 15.09 -4.10 9.22
N SER A 62 14.61 -5.34 9.32
CA SER A 62 14.92 -6.22 10.45
C SER A 62 16.30 -6.88 10.35
N LEU A 63 16.96 -6.78 9.20
CA LEU A 63 18.28 -7.35 8.90
C LEU A 63 19.33 -6.24 8.76
N THR A 64 19.32 -5.24 9.64
CA THR A 64 20.28 -4.11 9.61
C THR A 64 21.64 -4.51 10.17
N HIS A 65 21.67 -5.38 11.18
CA HIS A 65 22.93 -5.88 11.74
C HIS A 65 23.59 -6.88 10.78
N PRO A 66 24.90 -6.78 10.49
CA PRO A 66 25.59 -7.69 9.55
C PRO A 66 25.39 -9.17 9.87
N TYR A 67 25.45 -9.54 11.15
CA TYR A 67 25.24 -10.93 11.57
C TYR A 67 23.80 -11.43 11.30
N SER A 68 22.79 -10.55 11.38
CA SER A 68 21.42 -10.89 10.98
C SER A 68 21.31 -11.21 9.49
N VAL A 69 22.06 -10.45 8.66
CA VAL A 69 22.14 -10.71 7.22
C VAL A 69 22.80 -12.06 6.96
N ASP A 70 23.94 -12.33 7.62
CA ASP A 70 24.67 -13.59 7.47
C ASP A 70 23.82 -14.80 7.86
N LEU A 71 23.11 -14.74 9.00
CA LEU A 71 22.17 -15.78 9.44
C LEU A 71 21.05 -15.98 8.43
N TYR A 72 20.47 -14.89 7.92
CA TYR A 72 19.38 -14.98 6.95
C TYR A 72 19.83 -15.56 5.61
N VAL A 73 20.98 -15.16 5.14
CA VAL A 73 21.58 -15.70 3.90
C VAL A 73 21.88 -17.18 4.08
N GLU A 74 22.52 -17.59 5.18
CA GLU A 74 22.90 -18.97 5.42
C GLU A 74 21.69 -19.89 5.66
N ASN A 75 20.70 -19.46 6.45
CA ASN A 75 19.61 -20.31 6.84
C ASN A 75 18.43 -20.30 5.83
N THR A 76 18.26 -19.22 5.07
CA THR A 76 17.07 -19.02 4.23
C THR A 76 17.43 -18.75 2.76
N ALA A 77 18.12 -17.64 2.46
CA ALA A 77 18.26 -17.15 1.09
C ALA A 77 19.07 -18.07 0.17
N ARG A 78 20.16 -18.70 0.68
CA ARG A 78 21.01 -19.60 -0.11
C ARG A 78 20.31 -20.87 -0.61
N HIS A 79 19.18 -21.21 0.00
CA HIS A 79 18.39 -22.39 -0.35
C HIS A 79 17.27 -22.07 -1.34
N ALA A 80 17.03 -20.79 -1.63
CA ALA A 80 16.03 -20.36 -2.58
C ALA A 80 16.45 -20.62 -4.03
N LYS A 81 15.46 -20.71 -4.91
CA LYS A 81 15.65 -20.65 -6.37
C LYS A 81 15.77 -19.21 -6.84
N ILE A 82 15.00 -18.31 -6.19
CA ILE A 82 15.01 -16.89 -6.49
C ILE A 82 14.89 -16.06 -5.19
N VAL A 83 15.66 -14.98 -5.12
CA VAL A 83 15.58 -13.95 -4.08
C VAL A 83 15.28 -12.62 -4.77
N ILE A 84 14.21 -11.96 -4.38
CA ILE A 84 13.83 -10.64 -4.90
C ILE A 84 13.92 -9.64 -3.76
N ILE A 85 14.62 -8.54 -4.01
CA ILE A 85 14.78 -7.46 -3.04
C ILE A 85 14.28 -6.16 -3.64
N ARG A 86 13.34 -5.51 -2.97
CA ARG A 86 12.88 -4.18 -3.33
C ARG A 86 13.49 -3.15 -2.38
N LEU A 87 14.49 -2.41 -2.87
CA LEU A 87 15.29 -1.47 -2.09
C LEU A 87 14.73 -0.04 -2.22
N LEU A 88 14.37 0.54 -1.09
CA LEU A 88 14.05 1.97 -1.00
C LEU A 88 15.35 2.75 -0.81
N GLY A 89 15.65 3.69 -1.71
CA GLY A 89 16.83 4.55 -1.64
C GLY A 89 18.12 3.92 -2.19
N GLY A 90 18.03 2.80 -2.91
CA GLY A 90 19.17 2.17 -3.61
C GLY A 90 20.11 1.39 -2.71
N VAL A 91 21.27 1.02 -3.28
CA VAL A 91 22.28 0.14 -2.67
C VAL A 91 22.81 0.64 -1.33
N SER A 92 22.97 1.96 -1.17
CA SER A 92 23.58 2.56 0.02
C SER A 92 22.76 2.37 1.30
N TYR A 93 21.44 2.16 1.20
CA TYR A 93 20.55 2.00 2.35
C TYR A 93 20.66 0.63 3.03
N TRP A 94 21.16 -0.38 2.31
CA TRP A 94 21.37 -1.74 2.85
C TRP A 94 22.59 -2.40 2.22
N SER A 95 23.69 -1.69 2.19
CA SER A 95 24.90 -2.03 1.42
C SER A 95 25.47 -3.43 1.74
N TYR A 96 25.52 -3.82 3.02
CA TYR A 96 26.03 -5.13 3.42
C TYR A 96 25.12 -6.27 2.91
N GLY A 97 23.80 -6.13 3.04
CA GLY A 97 22.86 -7.13 2.52
C GLY A 97 22.95 -7.26 1.00
N VAL A 98 23.06 -6.14 0.28
CA VAL A 98 23.27 -6.16 -1.18
C VAL A 98 24.58 -6.89 -1.54
N GLN A 99 25.66 -6.64 -0.81
CA GLN A 99 26.93 -7.31 -1.04
C GLN A 99 26.83 -8.84 -0.85
N GLN A 100 26.18 -9.29 0.23
CA GLN A 100 26.00 -10.72 0.52
C GLN A 100 25.11 -11.41 -0.52
N LEU A 101 24.01 -10.77 -0.92
CA LEU A 101 23.11 -11.32 -1.93
C LEU A 101 23.74 -11.30 -3.33
N ARG A 102 24.57 -10.32 -3.64
CA ARG A 102 25.36 -10.32 -4.87
C ARG A 102 26.35 -11.49 -4.89
N ALA A 103 27.07 -11.72 -3.81
CA ALA A 103 27.96 -12.88 -3.70
C ALA A 103 27.20 -14.20 -3.86
N LEU A 104 25.98 -14.28 -3.34
CA LEU A 104 25.09 -15.42 -3.54
C LEU A 104 24.70 -15.60 -5.02
N ALA A 105 24.37 -14.53 -5.74
CA ALA A 105 24.07 -14.54 -7.18
C ALA A 105 25.26 -15.06 -8.00
N GLU A 106 26.48 -14.64 -7.66
CA GLU A 106 27.73 -15.04 -8.33
C GLU A 106 28.00 -16.56 -8.24
N THR A 107 27.36 -17.26 -7.30
CA THR A 107 27.44 -18.74 -7.23
C THR A 107 26.73 -19.42 -8.40
N GLY A 108 25.85 -18.72 -9.10
CA GLY A 108 25.00 -19.25 -10.19
C GLY A 108 23.93 -20.24 -9.74
N LYS A 109 23.75 -20.44 -8.42
CA LYS A 109 22.75 -21.38 -7.87
C LYS A 109 21.44 -20.73 -7.54
N VAL A 110 21.45 -19.43 -7.22
CA VAL A 110 20.28 -18.64 -6.81
C VAL A 110 20.15 -17.45 -7.75
N MET A 111 18.98 -17.26 -8.32
CA MET A 111 18.65 -16.06 -9.08
C MET A 111 18.39 -14.92 -8.08
N VAL A 112 19.07 -13.79 -8.20
CA VAL A 112 18.85 -12.62 -7.33
C VAL A 112 18.41 -11.44 -8.17
N VAL A 113 17.31 -10.81 -7.78
CA VAL A 113 16.71 -9.68 -8.50
C VAL A 113 16.58 -8.48 -7.55
N PHE A 114 17.26 -7.40 -7.91
CA PHE A 114 17.18 -6.14 -7.19
C PHE A 114 16.21 -5.20 -7.89
N LEU A 115 15.19 -4.74 -7.18
CA LEU A 115 14.17 -3.82 -7.67
C LEU A 115 14.25 -2.49 -6.92
N SER A 116 13.95 -1.39 -7.61
CA SER A 116 13.82 -0.08 -6.97
C SER A 116 12.51 0.02 -6.18
N GLY A 117 12.59 0.60 -4.98
CA GLY A 117 11.45 0.82 -4.09
C GLY A 117 10.78 2.19 -4.24
N ASP A 118 11.34 3.08 -5.05
CA ASP A 118 10.84 4.45 -5.25
C ASP A 118 10.06 4.66 -6.57
N GLY A 119 9.80 3.57 -7.31
CA GLY A 119 9.06 3.60 -8.57
C GLY A 119 9.86 4.17 -9.74
N LYS A 120 11.18 4.36 -9.60
CA LYS A 120 12.07 4.83 -10.67
C LYS A 120 13.05 3.73 -11.06
N ALA A 121 13.39 3.69 -12.35
CA ALA A 121 14.43 2.79 -12.81
C ALA A 121 15.78 3.14 -12.15
N ASP A 122 16.44 2.14 -11.59
CA ASP A 122 17.78 2.25 -11.03
C ASP A 122 18.75 1.36 -11.84
N PRO A 123 19.65 1.97 -12.63
CA PRO A 123 20.59 1.22 -13.46
C PRO A 123 21.57 0.36 -12.65
N GLU A 124 21.94 0.79 -11.43
CA GLU A 124 22.84 0.04 -10.56
C GLU A 124 22.16 -1.25 -10.08
N LEU A 125 20.93 -1.16 -9.58
CA LEU A 125 20.13 -2.32 -9.16
C LEU A 125 19.89 -3.28 -10.33
N THR A 126 19.62 -2.74 -11.51
CA THR A 126 19.47 -3.53 -12.74
C THR A 126 20.74 -4.29 -13.08
N TYR A 127 21.91 -3.65 -12.99
CA TYR A 127 23.20 -4.27 -13.25
C TYR A 127 23.56 -5.39 -12.25
N LEU A 128 23.13 -5.24 -11.00
CA LEU A 128 23.35 -6.23 -9.94
C LEU A 128 22.42 -7.45 -10.04
N SER A 129 21.34 -7.34 -10.82
CA SER A 129 20.33 -8.39 -10.95
C SER A 129 20.79 -9.53 -11.84
N SER A 130 20.34 -10.76 -11.54
CA SER A 130 20.54 -11.96 -12.37
C SER A 130 19.64 -12.03 -13.59
N VAL A 131 18.75 -11.07 -13.77
CA VAL A 131 17.78 -10.98 -14.89
C VAL A 131 18.03 -9.72 -15.70
N ASP A 132 17.48 -9.67 -16.92
CA ASP A 132 17.58 -8.48 -17.76
C ASP A 132 16.72 -7.31 -17.27
N ALA A 133 16.98 -6.13 -17.82
CA ALA A 133 16.28 -4.90 -17.45
C ALA A 133 14.77 -4.98 -17.72
N ALA A 134 14.35 -5.65 -18.79
CA ALA A 134 12.94 -5.78 -19.14
C ALA A 134 12.19 -6.63 -18.11
N THR A 135 12.80 -7.71 -17.64
CA THR A 135 12.27 -8.57 -16.57
C THR A 135 12.20 -7.83 -15.23
N SER A 136 13.25 -7.09 -14.85
CA SER A 136 13.24 -6.26 -13.63
C SER A 136 12.14 -5.22 -13.67
N LEU A 137 11.99 -4.53 -14.80
CA LEU A 137 10.93 -3.53 -15.01
C LEU A 137 9.53 -4.16 -14.92
N ALA A 138 9.33 -5.32 -15.54
CA ALA A 138 8.05 -6.03 -15.50
C ALA A 138 7.66 -6.44 -14.07
N LEU A 139 8.62 -6.93 -13.27
CA LEU A 139 8.39 -7.24 -11.85
C LEU A 139 8.09 -5.99 -11.04
N SER A 140 8.86 -4.91 -11.21
CA SER A 140 8.62 -3.64 -10.50
C SER A 140 7.23 -3.08 -10.78
N ALA A 141 6.76 -3.16 -12.02
CA ALA A 141 5.47 -2.59 -12.43
C ALA A 141 4.28 -3.19 -11.66
N TYR A 142 4.30 -4.47 -11.30
CA TYR A 142 3.25 -5.07 -10.45
C TYR A 142 3.24 -4.47 -9.04
N LEU A 143 4.42 -4.29 -8.42
CA LEU A 143 4.54 -3.74 -7.07
C LEU A 143 4.22 -2.25 -7.05
N ASP A 144 4.62 -1.50 -8.08
CA ASP A 144 4.31 -0.07 -8.21
C ASP A 144 2.81 0.19 -8.39
N ALA A 145 2.13 -0.65 -9.15
CA ALA A 145 0.68 -0.60 -9.29
C ALA A 145 -0.02 -0.99 -7.98
N GLY A 146 0.48 -2.01 -7.30
CA GLY A 146 -0.08 -2.51 -6.04
C GLY A 146 -1.45 -3.18 -6.20
N GLY A 147 -2.05 -3.56 -5.08
CA GLY A 147 -3.33 -4.26 -5.04
C GLY A 147 -3.22 -5.76 -5.24
N ILE A 148 -4.26 -6.49 -4.80
CA ILE A 148 -4.21 -7.95 -4.70
C ILE A 148 -4.04 -8.64 -6.06
N ASP A 149 -4.68 -8.12 -7.12
CA ASP A 149 -4.57 -8.69 -8.47
C ASP A 149 -3.13 -8.58 -9.00
N ASN A 150 -2.48 -7.42 -8.77
CA ASN A 150 -1.09 -7.23 -9.16
C ASN A 150 -0.12 -8.05 -8.30
N ALA A 151 -0.43 -8.26 -7.03
CA ALA A 151 0.36 -9.17 -6.19
C ALA A 151 0.28 -10.63 -6.69
N HIS A 152 -0.89 -11.11 -7.09
CA HIS A 152 -1.03 -12.40 -7.76
C HIS A 152 -0.28 -12.44 -9.09
N GLY A 153 -0.36 -11.37 -9.89
CA GLY A 153 0.40 -11.22 -11.13
C GLY A 153 1.92 -11.26 -10.92
N PHE A 154 2.41 -10.58 -9.89
CA PHE A 154 3.82 -10.60 -9.47
C PHE A 154 4.30 -12.01 -9.12
N LEU A 155 3.53 -12.74 -8.28
CA LEU A 155 3.84 -14.13 -7.94
C LEU A 155 3.77 -15.04 -9.17
N GLY A 156 2.80 -14.82 -10.06
CA GLY A 156 2.70 -15.50 -11.35
C GLY A 156 3.92 -15.27 -12.25
N LYS A 157 4.43 -14.01 -12.30
CA LYS A 157 5.63 -13.68 -13.08
C LYS A 157 6.88 -14.33 -12.51
N ILE A 158 6.99 -14.47 -11.18
CA ILE A 158 8.07 -15.25 -10.55
C ILE A 158 7.98 -16.73 -10.98
N ALA A 159 6.78 -17.31 -10.97
CA ALA A 159 6.59 -18.68 -11.44
C ALA A 159 6.98 -18.84 -12.91
N ASP A 160 6.64 -17.88 -13.75
CA ASP A 160 7.02 -17.87 -15.15
C ASP A 160 8.55 -17.86 -15.33
N LEU A 161 9.27 -17.04 -14.56
CA LEU A 161 10.72 -17.01 -14.57
C LEU A 161 11.34 -18.36 -14.17
N LEU A 162 10.80 -19.00 -13.15
CA LEU A 162 11.31 -20.27 -12.65
C LEU A 162 11.00 -21.45 -13.59
N ASN A 163 9.91 -21.39 -14.34
CA ASN A 163 9.43 -22.47 -15.21
C ASN A 163 9.66 -22.22 -16.72
N GLY A 164 10.21 -21.08 -17.10
CA GLY A 164 10.38 -20.70 -18.51
C GLY A 164 9.04 -20.52 -19.25
N SER A 165 8.03 -20.01 -18.58
CA SER A 165 6.69 -19.73 -19.14
C SER A 165 6.41 -18.21 -19.19
N ASP A 166 5.29 -17.82 -19.78
CA ASP A 166 4.81 -16.43 -19.83
C ASP A 166 3.27 -16.44 -19.77
N ARG A 167 2.75 -16.73 -18.58
CA ARG A 167 1.31 -16.89 -18.30
C ARG A 167 0.79 -15.87 -17.30
N ALA A 168 1.67 -15.12 -16.65
CA ALA A 168 1.28 -14.10 -15.69
C ALA A 168 0.35 -13.07 -16.35
N PRO A 169 -0.76 -12.69 -15.71
CA PRO A 169 -1.64 -11.66 -16.25
C PRO A 169 -0.88 -10.33 -16.36
N PRO A 170 -1.23 -9.45 -17.31
CA PRO A 170 -0.60 -8.15 -17.42
C PRO A 170 -0.87 -7.29 -16.18
N VAL A 171 0.04 -6.35 -15.91
CA VAL A 171 -0.13 -5.36 -14.83
C VAL A 171 -1.42 -4.57 -15.05
N ARG A 172 -2.19 -4.39 -13.99
CA ARG A 172 -3.39 -3.56 -13.95
C ARG A 172 -3.07 -2.24 -13.24
N PRO A 173 -2.88 -1.13 -13.98
CA PRO A 173 -2.61 0.17 -13.35
C PRO A 173 -3.80 0.59 -12.49
N LEU A 174 -3.56 0.90 -11.22
CA LEU A 174 -4.56 1.47 -10.36
C LEU A 174 -4.68 2.97 -10.67
N MET A 175 -5.88 3.46 -10.96
CA MET A 175 -6.18 4.87 -11.20
C MET A 175 -5.76 5.75 -10.01
N ARG A 176 -5.53 7.04 -10.23
CA ARG A 176 -5.18 8.00 -9.17
C ARG A 176 -6.36 8.28 -8.23
N ALA A 177 -7.57 8.27 -8.77
CA ALA A 177 -8.82 8.38 -8.03
C ALA A 177 -9.89 7.56 -8.73
N GLY A 178 -10.91 7.12 -8.00
CA GLY A 178 -12.00 6.36 -8.57
C GLY A 178 -12.94 5.77 -7.53
N LEU A 179 -13.77 4.88 -8.00
CA LEU A 179 -14.77 4.18 -7.21
C LEU A 179 -14.25 2.82 -6.75
N TYR A 180 -14.70 2.40 -5.59
CA TYR A 180 -14.44 1.08 -5.04
C TYR A 180 -15.73 0.37 -4.69
N TRP A 181 -15.78 -0.95 -4.87
CA TRP A 181 -16.82 -1.80 -4.32
C TRP A 181 -16.30 -3.21 -4.06
N PRO A 182 -16.62 -3.81 -2.89
CA PRO A 182 -16.15 -5.15 -2.55
C PRO A 182 -16.50 -6.17 -3.64
N GLY A 183 -15.49 -6.91 -4.10
CA GLY A 183 -15.66 -7.99 -5.10
C GLY A 183 -15.88 -7.51 -6.54
N LEU A 184 -15.89 -6.22 -6.82
CA LEU A 184 -15.95 -5.69 -8.18
C LEU A 184 -14.58 -5.12 -8.62
N VAL A 185 -14.29 -5.26 -9.90
CA VAL A 185 -13.10 -4.73 -10.55
C VAL A 185 -13.53 -3.68 -11.57
N ASP A 186 -12.74 -2.60 -11.71
CA ASP A 186 -13.03 -1.50 -12.63
C ASP A 186 -14.44 -0.93 -12.45
N VAL A 187 -14.78 -0.59 -11.21
CA VAL A 187 -16.12 -0.19 -10.78
C VAL A 187 -16.55 1.10 -11.43
N ASP A 188 -17.71 1.10 -12.08
CA ASP A 188 -18.39 2.29 -12.55
C ASP A 188 -19.49 2.77 -11.58
N PHE A 189 -19.95 4.01 -11.80
CA PHE A 189 -20.97 4.61 -10.96
C PHE A 189 -22.32 3.88 -11.02
N ASP A 190 -22.69 3.36 -12.19
CA ASP A 190 -23.97 2.68 -12.36
C ASP A 190 -23.97 1.31 -11.67
N GLN A 191 -22.82 0.67 -11.57
CA GLN A 191 -22.66 -0.57 -10.79
C GLN A 191 -22.89 -0.32 -9.30
N ILE A 192 -22.37 0.78 -8.74
CA ILE A 192 -22.63 1.18 -7.35
C ILE A 192 -24.10 1.54 -7.17
N ARG A 193 -24.66 2.37 -8.07
CA ARG A 193 -26.04 2.82 -7.99
C ARG A 193 -27.05 1.66 -7.99
N ARG A 194 -26.76 0.59 -8.70
CA ARG A 194 -27.59 -0.64 -8.67
C ARG A 194 -27.61 -1.34 -7.30
N GLN A 195 -26.66 -1.02 -6.42
CA GLN A 195 -26.62 -1.55 -5.04
C GLN A 195 -27.39 -0.68 -4.05
N TRP A 196 -27.87 0.48 -4.48
CA TRP A 196 -28.52 1.45 -3.61
C TRP A 196 -30.03 1.18 -3.47
N HIS A 197 -30.59 1.71 -2.39
CA HIS A 197 -32.03 1.75 -2.14
C HIS A 197 -32.59 3.12 -2.54
N ASP A 198 -33.70 3.14 -3.27
CA ASP A 198 -34.32 4.38 -3.70
C ASP A 198 -34.74 5.24 -2.49
N GLY A 199 -34.41 6.52 -2.55
CA GLY A 199 -34.72 7.49 -1.51
C GLY A 199 -33.93 7.39 -0.21
N ALA A 200 -32.98 6.46 -0.10
CA ALA A 200 -32.07 6.38 1.05
C ALA A 200 -30.94 7.41 0.92
N PRO A 201 -30.51 8.03 2.04
CA PRO A 201 -29.43 9.02 2.02
C PRO A 201 -28.11 8.41 1.55
N VAL A 202 -27.30 9.23 0.86
CA VAL A 202 -26.02 8.84 0.29
C VAL A 202 -24.86 9.29 1.18
N ALA A 203 -24.04 8.33 1.62
CA ALA A 203 -22.84 8.57 2.40
C ALA A 203 -21.57 8.30 1.56
N ALA A 204 -20.81 9.35 1.25
CA ALA A 204 -19.52 9.20 0.60
C ALA A 204 -18.45 8.74 1.60
N LEU A 205 -17.70 7.70 1.27
CA LEU A 205 -16.55 7.20 2.00
C LEU A 205 -15.29 7.59 1.23
N VAL A 206 -14.55 8.60 1.69
CA VAL A 206 -13.34 9.07 0.99
C VAL A 206 -12.10 8.58 1.71
N PHE A 207 -11.24 7.83 1.01
CA PHE A 207 -10.06 7.19 1.59
C PHE A 207 -8.85 7.22 0.65
N TYR A 208 -7.66 6.94 1.20
CA TYR A 208 -6.44 6.95 0.41
C TYR A 208 -6.33 5.77 -0.55
N ARG A 209 -5.90 6.05 -1.78
CA ARG A 209 -5.49 5.05 -2.79
C ARG A 209 -4.49 4.04 -2.22
N ALA A 210 -3.67 4.46 -1.25
CA ALA A 210 -2.71 3.58 -0.59
C ALA A 210 -3.35 2.33 0.04
N LEU A 211 -4.61 2.41 0.53
CA LEU A 211 -5.34 1.24 1.04
C LEU A 211 -5.65 0.25 -0.08
N MET A 212 -5.99 0.75 -1.27
CA MET A 212 -6.18 -0.09 -2.46
C MET A 212 -4.87 -0.77 -2.86
N GLN A 213 -3.76 -0.01 -2.87
CA GLN A 213 -2.44 -0.54 -3.21
C GLN A 213 -1.96 -1.60 -2.22
N ALA A 214 -2.20 -1.38 -0.93
CA ALA A 214 -1.88 -2.34 0.13
C ALA A 214 -2.84 -3.55 0.17
N GLY A 215 -3.98 -3.48 -0.56
CA GLY A 215 -5.07 -4.45 -0.42
C GLY A 215 -5.74 -4.40 0.95
N ASP A 216 -5.51 -3.35 1.75
CA ASP A 216 -6.02 -3.20 3.11
C ASP A 216 -7.35 -2.44 3.13
N VAL A 217 -8.36 -3.01 2.50
CA VAL A 217 -9.69 -2.42 2.32
C VAL A 217 -10.75 -2.95 3.31
N ALA A 218 -10.38 -3.85 4.20
CA ALA A 218 -11.30 -4.44 5.17
C ALA A 218 -12.05 -3.40 6.06
N PRO A 219 -11.43 -2.29 6.51
CA PRO A 219 -12.15 -1.23 7.21
C PRO A 219 -13.22 -0.56 6.33
N ILE A 220 -12.94 -0.38 5.04
CA ILE A 220 -13.88 0.21 4.08
C ILE A 220 -15.06 -0.73 3.83
N ASP A 221 -14.79 -2.02 3.64
CA ASP A 221 -15.81 -3.07 3.47
C ASP A 221 -16.74 -3.13 4.68
N SER A 222 -16.17 -3.03 5.88
CA SER A 222 -16.93 -3.00 7.14
C SER A 222 -17.85 -1.78 7.22
N LEU A 223 -17.34 -0.59 6.85
CA LEU A 223 -18.15 0.64 6.82
C LEU A 223 -19.26 0.58 5.77
N ILE A 224 -19.00 0.07 4.57
CA ILE A 224 -20.02 -0.17 3.53
C ILE A 224 -21.16 -1.02 4.11
N ASN A 225 -20.81 -2.14 4.76
CA ASN A 225 -21.79 -3.05 5.33
C ASN A 225 -22.61 -2.39 6.46
N VAL A 226 -21.97 -1.63 7.35
CA VAL A 226 -22.63 -0.94 8.45
C VAL A 226 -23.58 0.15 7.92
N LEU A 227 -23.15 0.96 6.95
CA LEU A 227 -24.01 1.99 6.34
C LEU A 227 -25.24 1.38 5.67
N ARG A 228 -25.07 0.33 4.90
CA ARG A 228 -26.17 -0.40 4.28
C ARG A 228 -27.16 -0.96 5.32
N ALA A 229 -26.64 -1.56 6.39
CA ALA A 229 -27.46 -2.07 7.50
C ALA A 229 -28.23 -0.94 8.23
N LYS A 230 -27.74 0.32 8.16
CA LYS A 230 -28.40 1.51 8.70
C LYS A 230 -29.31 2.21 7.71
N GLY A 231 -29.54 1.64 6.52
CA GLY A 231 -30.41 2.19 5.49
C GLY A 231 -29.81 3.36 4.71
N MET A 232 -28.49 3.45 4.64
CA MET A 232 -27.78 4.45 3.84
C MET A 232 -27.16 3.82 2.59
N ASN A 233 -26.98 4.63 1.56
CA ASN A 233 -26.33 4.26 0.30
C ASN A 233 -24.83 4.65 0.36
N PRO A 234 -23.90 3.72 0.46
CA PRO A 234 -22.48 4.05 0.48
C PRO A 234 -21.97 4.39 -0.92
N LEU A 235 -21.11 5.42 -1.00
CA LEU A 235 -20.33 5.81 -2.18
C LEU A 235 -18.83 5.77 -1.83
N PRO A 236 -18.16 4.62 -1.96
CA PRO A 236 -16.73 4.52 -1.65
C PRO A 236 -15.86 5.12 -2.77
N LEU A 237 -15.05 6.11 -2.41
CA LEU A 237 -14.17 6.88 -3.28
C LEU A 237 -12.72 6.80 -2.78
N PHE A 238 -11.81 6.38 -3.63
CA PHE A 238 -10.39 6.46 -3.31
C PHE A 238 -9.68 7.56 -4.08
N GLY A 239 -8.62 8.14 -3.49
CA GLY A 239 -7.79 9.14 -4.14
C GLY A 239 -6.34 9.11 -3.68
N ALA A 240 -5.41 9.48 -4.59
CA ALA A 240 -3.99 9.53 -4.29
C ALA A 240 -3.67 10.68 -3.32
N SER A 241 -4.21 11.86 -3.60
CA SER A 241 -4.10 13.04 -2.74
C SER A 241 -5.20 14.04 -3.07
N LEU A 242 -5.96 14.46 -2.06
CA LEU A 242 -7.02 15.47 -2.24
C LEU A 242 -6.46 16.87 -2.59
N LYS A 243 -5.15 17.09 -2.47
CA LYS A 243 -4.46 18.32 -2.89
C LYS A 243 -4.15 18.35 -4.39
N GLU A 244 -4.12 17.19 -5.05
CA GLU A 244 -3.90 17.10 -6.49
C GLU A 244 -5.16 17.49 -7.24
N THR A 245 -5.04 18.43 -8.16
CA THR A 245 -6.17 19.00 -8.91
C THR A 245 -6.98 17.93 -9.65
N GLU A 246 -6.33 16.99 -10.29
CA GLU A 246 -6.98 15.91 -11.02
C GLU A 246 -7.76 14.97 -10.09
N THR A 247 -7.12 14.51 -9.00
CA THR A 247 -7.75 13.67 -7.98
C THR A 247 -8.96 14.38 -7.34
N ALA A 248 -8.80 15.66 -6.97
CA ALA A 248 -9.86 16.47 -6.37
C ALA A 248 -11.03 16.65 -7.33
N ALA A 249 -10.78 16.91 -8.62
CA ALA A 249 -11.83 17.07 -9.63
C ALA A 249 -12.65 15.79 -9.82
N ILE A 250 -11.99 14.62 -9.89
CA ILE A 250 -12.66 13.32 -10.04
C ILE A 250 -13.56 13.04 -8.83
N ILE A 251 -13.05 13.28 -7.62
CA ILE A 251 -13.84 13.07 -6.39
C ILE A 251 -15.03 14.03 -6.34
N ALA A 252 -14.82 15.32 -6.61
CA ALA A 252 -15.89 16.32 -6.65
C ALA A 252 -17.00 15.96 -7.64
N ASP A 253 -16.65 15.49 -8.83
CA ASP A 253 -17.59 15.05 -9.86
C ASP A 253 -18.48 13.90 -9.34
N PHE A 254 -17.92 12.91 -8.69
CA PHE A 254 -18.69 11.80 -8.11
C PHE A 254 -19.57 12.26 -6.95
N LEU A 255 -19.11 13.19 -6.09
CA LEU A 255 -19.92 13.74 -4.99
C LEU A 255 -21.16 14.45 -5.52
N VAL A 256 -20.99 15.31 -6.54
CA VAL A 256 -22.08 16.02 -7.20
C VAL A 256 -23.02 15.05 -7.91
N LYS A 257 -22.48 14.12 -8.70
CA LYS A 257 -23.27 13.13 -9.45
C LYS A 257 -24.13 12.24 -8.57
N ALA A 258 -23.65 11.97 -7.36
CA ALA A 258 -24.33 11.11 -6.40
C ALA A 258 -25.34 11.85 -5.51
N ASP A 259 -25.37 13.18 -5.53
CA ASP A 259 -26.17 14.02 -4.63
C ASP A 259 -25.96 13.62 -3.16
N VAL A 260 -24.70 13.75 -2.69
CA VAL A 260 -24.22 13.19 -1.42
C VAL A 260 -24.80 13.96 -0.24
N ASP A 261 -25.38 13.26 0.75
CA ASP A 261 -25.93 13.84 1.97
C ASP A 261 -24.90 13.98 3.10
N VAL A 262 -23.84 13.15 3.12
CA VAL A 262 -22.79 13.16 4.14
C VAL A 262 -21.47 12.62 3.60
N ILE A 263 -20.36 13.22 4.03
CA ILE A 263 -19.01 12.78 3.66
C ILE A 263 -18.30 12.25 4.90
N LEU A 264 -17.82 11.01 4.82
CA LEU A 264 -16.97 10.34 5.82
C LEU A 264 -15.54 10.32 5.27
N ASN A 265 -14.72 11.28 5.70
CA ASN A 265 -13.36 11.44 5.24
C ASN A 265 -12.38 10.63 6.10
N MET A 266 -11.70 9.67 5.49
CA MET A 266 -10.66 8.84 6.11
C MET A 266 -9.26 9.21 5.62
N THR A 267 -9.11 10.34 4.92
CA THR A 267 -7.80 10.85 4.56
C THR A 267 -7.24 11.70 5.71
N SER A 268 -5.98 11.46 6.08
CA SER A 268 -5.23 12.29 7.01
C SER A 268 -4.73 13.56 6.29
N PHE A 269 -4.40 14.61 7.03
CA PHE A 269 -3.91 15.90 6.55
C PHE A 269 -4.97 16.81 5.89
N ALA A 270 -4.60 18.10 5.79
CA ALA A 270 -5.46 19.14 5.24
C ALA A 270 -5.93 18.80 3.82
N VAL A 271 -7.22 18.95 3.60
CA VAL A 271 -7.90 18.69 2.32
C VAL A 271 -7.64 19.80 1.29
N SER A 272 -7.12 20.96 1.75
CA SER A 272 -6.88 22.16 0.96
C SER A 272 -5.39 22.49 0.86
N ASP A 273 -4.98 23.11 -0.24
CA ASP A 273 -3.64 23.63 -0.42
C ASP A 273 -3.48 24.98 0.28
N PRO A 274 -2.66 25.10 1.35
CA PRO A 274 -2.50 26.35 2.09
C PRO A 274 -1.95 27.51 1.23
N SER A 275 -1.25 27.20 0.14
CA SER A 275 -0.70 28.22 -0.77
C SER A 275 -1.80 28.96 -1.55
N LYS A 276 -2.95 28.34 -1.76
CA LYS A 276 -4.11 28.96 -2.41
C LYS A 276 -4.93 29.84 -1.45
N MET A 277 -4.71 29.69 -0.14
CA MET A 277 -5.37 30.51 0.90
C MET A 277 -4.67 31.86 1.11
N ALA A 278 -3.39 31.99 0.77
CA ALA A 278 -2.58 33.21 1.03
C ALA A 278 -2.88 34.41 0.10
N GLY A 279 -3.77 34.26 -0.89
CA GLY A 279 -4.09 35.30 -1.88
C GLY A 279 -5.48 35.92 -1.78
N ALA A 280 -6.33 35.46 -0.88
CA ALA A 280 -7.72 35.93 -0.75
C ALA A 280 -7.79 37.12 0.21
N THR A 281 -8.08 38.30 -0.33
CA THR A 281 -8.34 39.52 0.45
C THR A 281 -9.83 39.88 0.36
N ASN A 282 -10.50 39.91 1.54
CA ASN A 282 -11.77 40.56 1.86
C ASN A 282 -13.08 40.13 1.15
N ASP A 283 -14.11 39.83 1.95
CA ASP A 283 -15.56 39.63 1.70
C ASP A 283 -16.02 38.52 0.74
N ASP A 284 -15.23 38.09 -0.22
CA ASP A 284 -15.49 36.84 -0.99
C ASP A 284 -14.98 35.58 -0.26
N ASP A 285 -14.44 35.74 0.93
CA ASP A 285 -13.67 34.71 1.65
C ASP A 285 -14.52 33.50 2.10
N GLN A 286 -15.78 33.69 2.40
CA GLN A 286 -16.64 32.56 2.81
C GLN A 286 -16.98 31.64 1.62
N ASN A 287 -17.08 32.21 0.42
CA ASN A 287 -17.36 31.43 -0.78
C ASN A 287 -16.08 30.78 -1.32
N THR A 288 -14.93 31.44 -1.11
CA THR A 288 -13.59 30.92 -1.49
C THR A 288 -13.12 29.81 -0.56
N MET A 289 -13.43 29.87 0.75
CA MET A 289 -13.18 28.76 1.68
C MET A 289 -13.95 27.49 1.34
N ARG A 290 -15.16 27.61 0.78
CA ARG A 290 -15.94 26.48 0.27
C ARG A 290 -15.35 25.87 -1.02
N SER A 291 -14.49 26.58 -1.75
CA SER A 291 -13.97 26.15 -3.05
C SER A 291 -12.58 25.49 -3.01
N VAL A 292 -11.95 25.30 -1.85
CA VAL A 292 -10.53 24.94 -1.73
C VAL A 292 -10.27 23.43 -1.64
N GLY A 293 -11.25 22.58 -1.77
CA GLY A 293 -11.11 21.12 -1.79
C GLY A 293 -12.28 20.43 -2.49
N PRO A 294 -12.18 19.13 -2.77
CA PRO A 294 -13.24 18.40 -3.48
C PRO A 294 -14.60 18.42 -2.74
N PHE A 295 -14.57 18.59 -1.42
CA PHE A 295 -15.77 18.58 -0.58
C PHE A 295 -16.58 19.88 -0.68
N GLY A 296 -15.97 20.97 -1.13
CA GLY A 296 -16.69 22.21 -1.40
C GLY A 296 -17.67 22.16 -2.61
N ALA A 297 -17.63 21.09 -3.39
CA ALA A 297 -18.50 20.89 -4.53
C ALA A 297 -19.95 20.57 -4.14
N VAL A 298 -20.20 20.15 -2.91
CA VAL A 298 -21.53 19.78 -2.37
C VAL A 298 -21.79 20.44 -1.02
N ASP A 299 -23.05 20.67 -0.67
CA ASP A 299 -23.47 21.21 0.63
C ASP A 299 -23.78 20.05 1.60
N ALA A 300 -22.76 19.25 1.91
CA ALA A 300 -22.87 18.08 2.77
C ALA A 300 -21.91 18.18 3.97
N PRO A 301 -22.33 17.78 5.19
CA PRO A 301 -21.43 17.74 6.34
C PRO A 301 -20.30 16.74 6.11
N VAL A 302 -19.08 17.12 6.58
CA VAL A 302 -17.89 16.28 6.50
C VAL A 302 -17.51 15.82 7.90
N PHE A 303 -17.43 14.51 8.10
CA PHE A 303 -16.94 13.90 9.32
C PHE A 303 -15.55 13.28 9.06
N GLN A 304 -14.57 13.67 9.89
CA GLN A 304 -13.25 13.05 9.86
C GLN A 304 -13.32 11.73 10.62
N LEU A 305 -12.93 10.65 9.95
CA LEU A 305 -12.75 9.32 10.56
C LEU A 305 -11.26 8.99 10.63
N VAL A 306 -10.83 8.43 11.75
CA VAL A 306 -9.46 7.97 11.94
C VAL A 306 -9.40 6.46 11.74
N LEU A 307 -8.58 6.02 10.80
CA LEU A 307 -8.20 4.62 10.66
C LEU A 307 -7.08 4.34 11.66
N ALA A 308 -7.43 3.72 12.78
CA ALA A 308 -6.48 3.41 13.84
C ALA A 308 -5.52 2.28 13.42
N SER A 309 -4.25 2.42 13.80
CA SER A 309 -3.19 1.45 13.44
C SER A 309 -3.09 0.28 14.42
N ASN A 310 -3.72 0.36 15.61
CA ASN A 310 -3.73 -0.70 16.60
C ASN A 310 -4.85 -1.72 16.36
N GLN A 311 -4.66 -2.93 16.87
CA GLN A 311 -5.68 -3.97 16.81
C GLN A 311 -6.88 -3.63 17.70
N THR A 312 -8.07 -4.10 17.31
CA THR A 312 -9.31 -3.88 18.07
C THR A 312 -9.19 -4.39 19.52
N ALA A 313 -8.51 -5.52 19.74
CA ALA A 313 -8.30 -6.08 21.07
C ALA A 313 -7.47 -5.15 21.95
N ASP A 314 -6.39 -4.58 21.43
CA ASP A 314 -5.51 -3.66 22.14
C ASP A 314 -6.24 -2.34 22.47
N TRP A 315 -7.00 -1.84 21.48
CA TRP A 315 -7.83 -0.65 21.67
C TRP A 315 -8.90 -0.86 22.76
N GLN A 316 -9.50 -2.03 22.82
CA GLN A 316 -10.50 -2.37 23.86
C GLN A 316 -9.86 -2.60 25.24
N ALA A 317 -8.64 -3.10 25.31
CA ALA A 317 -7.92 -3.36 26.55
C ALA A 317 -7.29 -2.11 27.17
N SER A 318 -7.15 -1.02 26.41
CA SER A 318 -6.48 0.21 26.83
C SER A 318 -7.44 1.39 26.90
N THR A 319 -7.31 2.21 27.96
CA THR A 319 -7.98 3.52 28.06
C THR A 319 -7.25 4.63 27.30
N ALA A 320 -6.09 4.34 26.69
CA ALA A 320 -5.28 5.33 25.97
C ALA A 320 -5.93 5.81 24.64
N GLY A 321 -6.89 5.05 24.09
CA GLY A 321 -7.56 5.41 22.83
C GLY A 321 -6.65 5.26 21.62
N LEU A 322 -6.55 6.32 20.79
CA LEU A 322 -5.70 6.35 19.62
C LEU A 322 -4.22 6.36 19.99
N THR A 323 -3.37 5.73 19.19
CA THR A 323 -1.92 5.76 19.38
C THR A 323 -1.36 7.18 19.15
N ALA A 324 -0.18 7.46 19.68
CA ALA A 324 0.51 8.73 19.42
C ALA A 324 0.76 8.94 17.91
N ARG A 325 0.98 7.86 17.16
CA ARG A 325 1.11 7.89 15.71
C ARG A 325 -0.20 8.28 15.02
N ASP A 326 -1.32 7.66 15.42
CA ASP A 326 -2.64 7.98 14.85
C ASP A 326 -3.02 9.44 15.11
N LEU A 327 -2.73 9.94 16.31
CA LEU A 327 -2.93 11.35 16.65
C LEU A 327 -2.05 12.27 15.80
N ALA A 328 -0.75 11.99 15.70
CA ALA A 328 0.18 12.80 14.91
C ALA A 328 -0.14 12.85 13.41
N MET A 329 -0.79 11.81 12.88
CA MET A 329 -1.17 11.72 11.46
C MET A 329 -2.51 12.37 11.15
N ASN A 330 -3.39 12.60 12.14
CA ASN A 330 -4.76 13.06 11.93
C ASN A 330 -5.10 14.38 12.62
N VAL A 331 -4.19 14.96 13.39
CA VAL A 331 -4.27 16.27 14.06
C VAL A 331 -3.15 17.16 13.52
#